data_a57f1867c8db90c783d00b754fda87b3
#
_entry.id   a57f1867c8db90c783d00b754fda87b3
#
_cell.length_a   1.000
_cell.length_b   1.000
_cell.length_c   1.000
_cell.angle_alpha   90.00
_cell.angle_beta   90.00
_cell.angle_gamma   90.00
#
_symmetry.space_group_name_H-M   'P 1'
#
loop_
_entity.id
_entity.type
_entity.pdbx_description
1 polymer ?
#
loop_
_entity_poly.entity_id
_entity_poly.type
_entity_poly.pdbx_seq_one_letter_code
_entity_poly.pdbx_strand_id
1 'polypeptide(L)'
;MSEVPWIEAPTWNIATDDVRSGRLQPPPSELATRFEELMVALEREDVGPLKMSLADAINLRTKGRFRAESGAFASTLGTTWRRILLAGCAYDLAMKFMACSTMALGTPDGPVLARNMDFWPERELAIHSCTLRHSDTQGWKSDILGWPGSIGVVTGMSRNGFAIALNAVMSDERPPVDGYPVMLFLRKLIDDAMDFDEAVERACRQRLMMDCLITMVGTENDQRAVVERTPKKHSVRRPRGDDPLVVTNGYRSLECQSLYRSEIEMTACGRYDRLIKLLRQSPNDVGLQDEALLYFLTDPGVLARITAQHTIMRPRQRTTRLYFPRRFLSQPPQFG
;
A
#
# COMPACT_ATOMS: atom_id res chain seq x y z
N MET A 1 27.49 -18.06 4.68
CA MET A 1 26.35 -17.51 3.91
C MET A 1 25.99 -16.19 4.56
N SER A 2 26.09 -15.03 3.86
CA SER A 2 25.64 -13.75 4.40
C SER A 2 24.13 -13.83 4.64
N GLU A 3 23.64 -13.44 5.81
CA GLU A 3 22.21 -13.38 6.09
C GLU A 3 21.49 -12.47 5.08
N VAL A 4 20.36 -12.95 4.57
CA VAL A 4 19.51 -12.17 3.66
C VAL A 4 19.02 -10.90 4.39
N PRO A 5 19.14 -9.70 3.77
CA PRO A 5 18.88 -8.43 4.46
C PRO A 5 17.39 -8.14 4.72
N TRP A 6 16.49 -9.05 4.36
CA TRP A 6 15.04 -8.94 4.57
C TRP A 6 14.46 -10.20 5.22
N ILE A 7 13.27 -10.06 5.77
CA ILE A 7 12.50 -11.11 6.42
C ILE A 7 11.11 -11.13 5.80
N GLU A 8 10.60 -12.31 5.49
CA GLU A 8 9.20 -12.45 5.03
C GLU A 8 8.25 -12.21 6.21
N ALA A 9 7.26 -11.35 5.98
CA ALA A 9 6.29 -10.99 6.99
C ALA A 9 5.23 -12.09 7.16
N PRO A 10 4.67 -12.29 8.37
CA PRO A 10 3.65 -13.30 8.61
C PRO A 10 2.33 -12.98 7.92
N THR A 11 1.48 -13.99 7.77
CA THR A 11 0.12 -13.85 7.25
C THR A 11 -0.89 -14.01 8.40
N TRP A 12 -1.82 -13.06 8.49
CA TRP A 12 -2.99 -13.13 9.37
C TRP A 12 -4.25 -13.39 8.54
N ASN A 13 -4.91 -14.52 8.79
CA ASN A 13 -6.12 -14.89 8.08
C ASN A 13 -7.36 -14.21 8.70
N ILE A 14 -8.14 -13.52 7.88
CA ILE A 14 -9.33 -12.76 8.25
C ILE A 14 -10.53 -13.34 7.51
N ALA A 15 -11.37 -14.10 8.20
CA ALA A 15 -12.61 -14.60 7.62
C ALA A 15 -13.73 -13.56 7.70
N THR A 16 -14.52 -13.43 6.64
CA THR A 16 -15.67 -12.49 6.61
C THR A 16 -16.68 -12.80 7.72
N ASP A 17 -16.87 -14.07 8.08
CA ASP A 17 -17.80 -14.47 9.14
C ASP A 17 -17.26 -14.08 10.53
N ASP A 18 -15.95 -14.14 10.74
CA ASP A 18 -15.30 -13.64 11.95
C ASP A 18 -15.49 -12.12 12.10
N VAL A 19 -15.35 -11.38 10.99
CA VAL A 19 -15.63 -9.93 10.96
C VAL A 19 -17.09 -9.66 11.33
N ARG A 20 -18.04 -10.41 10.77
CA ARG A 20 -19.47 -10.25 11.05
C ARG A 20 -19.84 -10.58 12.49
N SER A 21 -19.19 -11.58 13.08
CA SER A 21 -19.38 -11.96 14.48
C SER A 21 -18.67 -11.02 15.47
N GLY A 22 -17.77 -10.14 14.96
CA GLY A 22 -16.92 -9.27 15.78
C GLY A 22 -15.81 -10.01 16.53
N ARG A 23 -15.44 -11.23 16.09
CA ARG A 23 -14.48 -12.11 16.75
C ARG A 23 -13.45 -12.61 15.74
N LEU A 24 -12.42 -11.81 15.49
CA LEU A 24 -11.30 -12.27 14.66
C LEU A 24 -10.50 -13.34 15.41
N GLN A 25 -9.93 -14.27 14.64
CA GLN A 25 -8.89 -15.15 15.17
C GLN A 25 -7.72 -14.29 15.67
N PRO A 26 -7.00 -14.73 16.73
CA PRO A 26 -5.84 -13.97 17.19
C PRO A 26 -4.83 -13.76 16.08
N PRO A 27 -4.12 -12.61 16.07
CA PRO A 27 -3.01 -12.42 15.16
C PRO A 27 -1.88 -13.44 15.44
N PRO A 28 -0.99 -13.72 14.46
CA PRO A 28 0.23 -14.49 14.72
C PRO A 28 0.97 -13.97 15.97
N SER A 29 1.56 -14.89 16.73
CA SER A 29 2.17 -14.56 18.03
C SER A 29 3.23 -13.47 17.95
N GLU A 30 4.00 -13.44 16.85
CA GLU A 30 5.02 -12.41 16.61
C GLU A 30 4.43 -11.00 16.46
N LEU A 31 3.17 -10.89 16.02
CA LEU A 31 2.45 -9.61 15.89
C LEU A 31 1.76 -9.21 17.19
N ALA A 32 1.22 -10.18 17.93
CA ALA A 32 0.47 -9.92 19.16
C ALA A 32 1.33 -9.22 20.24
N THR A 33 2.59 -9.62 20.36
CA THR A 33 3.53 -9.06 21.35
C THR A 33 4.01 -7.63 21.05
N ARG A 34 3.79 -7.15 19.81
CA ARG A 34 4.31 -5.85 19.34
C ARG A 34 3.24 -4.83 19.03
N PHE A 35 1.98 -5.24 19.08
CA PHE A 35 0.87 -4.35 18.66
C PHE A 35 0.76 -3.09 19.52
N GLU A 36 1.06 -3.17 20.81
CA GLU A 36 1.09 -2.00 21.69
C GLU A 36 2.13 -0.97 21.24
N GLU A 37 3.31 -1.40 20.77
CA GLU A 37 4.34 -0.52 20.21
C GLU A 37 3.83 0.25 19.00
N LEU A 38 3.13 -0.44 18.09
CA LEU A 38 2.51 0.19 16.91
C LEU A 38 1.45 1.21 17.33
N MET A 39 0.59 0.85 18.28
CA MET A 39 -0.44 1.76 18.78
C MET A 39 0.14 2.98 19.46
N VAL A 40 1.17 2.82 20.29
CA VAL A 40 1.90 3.95 20.91
C VAL A 40 2.51 4.86 19.85
N ALA A 41 3.10 4.29 18.79
CA ALA A 41 3.66 5.06 17.68
C ALA A 41 2.60 5.86 16.91
N LEU A 42 1.43 5.25 16.69
CA LEU A 42 0.31 5.90 15.99
C LEU A 42 -0.44 6.92 16.88
N GLU A 43 -0.45 6.72 18.20
CA GLU A 43 -1.14 7.58 19.17
C GLU A 43 -0.38 8.87 19.50
N ARG A 44 0.92 8.92 19.31
CA ARG A 44 1.74 10.13 19.54
C ARG A 44 1.33 11.33 18.69
N GLU A 45 0.62 11.11 17.61
CA GLU A 45 -0.16 12.17 16.99
C GLU A 45 -1.50 12.29 17.73
N ASP A 46 -1.57 13.16 18.70
CA ASP A 46 -2.69 13.46 19.63
C ASP A 46 -4.07 13.32 18.96
N VAL A 47 -4.78 12.24 19.34
CA VAL A 47 -6.13 11.95 18.83
C VAL A 47 -7.15 12.68 19.72
N GLY A 48 -7.09 14.01 19.73
CA GLY A 48 -8.05 14.85 20.45
C GLY A 48 -9.50 14.68 19.98
N PRO A 49 -10.47 15.28 20.69
CA PRO A 49 -11.90 15.17 20.37
C PRO A 49 -12.25 15.48 18.90
N LEU A 50 -11.49 16.38 18.26
CA LEU A 50 -11.67 16.73 16.85
C LEU A 50 -11.41 15.55 15.91
N LYS A 51 -10.38 14.72 16.19
CA LYS A 51 -10.07 13.55 15.38
C LYS A 51 -11.16 12.46 15.54
N MET A 52 -11.77 12.33 16.71
CA MET A 52 -12.88 11.38 16.91
C MET A 52 -14.10 11.78 16.09
N SER A 53 -14.41 13.08 16.01
CA SER A 53 -15.49 13.59 15.14
C SER A 53 -15.16 13.38 13.65
N LEU A 54 -13.89 13.43 13.27
CA LEU A 54 -13.45 13.12 11.91
C LEU A 54 -13.71 11.64 11.57
N ALA A 55 -13.47 10.70 12.50
CA ALA A 55 -13.79 9.30 12.28
C ALA A 55 -15.29 9.07 12.04
N ASP A 56 -16.15 9.74 12.79
CA ASP A 56 -17.60 9.68 12.59
C ASP A 56 -18.01 10.27 11.22
N ALA A 57 -17.40 11.38 10.80
CA ALA A 57 -17.62 11.97 9.49
C ALA A 57 -17.16 11.06 8.34
N ILE A 58 -16.00 10.40 8.48
CA ILE A 58 -15.51 9.41 7.51
C ILE A 58 -16.45 8.20 7.47
N ASN A 59 -16.87 7.69 8.62
CA ASN A 59 -17.82 6.58 8.69
C ASN A 59 -19.13 6.91 7.98
N LEU A 60 -19.69 8.09 8.19
CA LEU A 60 -20.89 8.57 7.48
C LEU A 60 -20.65 8.65 5.96
N ARG A 61 -19.53 9.24 5.54
CA ARG A 61 -19.14 9.36 4.12
C ARG A 61 -18.99 8.00 3.43
N THR A 62 -18.43 7.02 4.12
CA THR A 62 -18.27 5.65 3.62
C THR A 62 -19.53 4.81 3.81
N LYS A 63 -20.65 5.42 4.27
CA LYS A 63 -21.93 4.76 4.55
C LYS A 63 -21.79 3.57 5.50
N GLY A 64 -20.90 3.68 6.49
CA GLY A 64 -20.67 2.63 7.47
C GLY A 64 -19.93 1.39 6.95
N ARG A 65 -19.45 1.40 5.70
CA ARG A 65 -18.86 0.23 5.02
C ARG A 65 -17.79 -0.49 5.86
N PHE A 66 -16.94 0.28 6.54
CA PHE A 66 -15.80 -0.26 7.29
C PHE A 66 -16.06 -0.42 8.78
N ARG A 67 -17.28 -0.10 9.24
CA ARG A 67 -17.61 -0.04 10.66
C ARG A 67 -17.51 -1.40 11.38
N ALA A 68 -18.03 -2.45 10.74
CA ALA A 68 -18.02 -3.81 11.31
C ALA A 68 -16.57 -4.32 11.43
N GLU A 69 -15.79 -4.22 10.35
CA GLU A 69 -14.40 -4.66 10.33
C GLU A 69 -13.51 -3.86 11.29
N SER A 70 -13.67 -2.52 11.32
CA SER A 70 -12.99 -1.68 12.32
C SER A 70 -13.36 -2.08 13.74
N GLY A 71 -14.61 -2.47 14.01
CA GLY A 71 -15.06 -2.96 15.30
C GLY A 71 -14.44 -4.29 15.69
N ALA A 72 -14.37 -5.24 14.75
CA ALA A 72 -13.78 -6.55 14.96
C ALA A 72 -12.27 -6.44 15.26
N PHE A 73 -11.53 -5.66 14.47
CA PHE A 73 -10.12 -5.36 14.77
C PHE A 73 -9.96 -4.66 16.13
N ALA A 74 -10.78 -3.67 16.41
CA ALA A 74 -10.71 -2.93 17.68
C ALA A 74 -10.91 -3.84 18.89
N SER A 75 -11.88 -4.76 18.82
CA SER A 75 -12.12 -5.76 19.88
C SER A 75 -10.94 -6.70 20.08
N THR A 76 -10.33 -7.17 18.98
CA THR A 76 -9.19 -8.09 19.02
C THR A 76 -7.90 -7.41 19.50
N LEU A 77 -7.72 -6.14 19.16
CA LEU A 77 -6.49 -5.38 19.39
C LEU A 77 -6.55 -4.45 20.62
N GLY A 78 -7.64 -4.51 21.39
CA GLY A 78 -7.78 -3.72 22.64
C GLY A 78 -7.92 -2.21 22.43
N THR A 79 -8.48 -1.77 21.29
CA THR A 79 -8.61 -0.35 20.94
C THR A 79 -10.05 0.04 20.55
N THR A 80 -10.26 1.19 19.92
CA THR A 80 -11.57 1.64 19.46
C THR A 80 -11.69 1.59 17.94
N TRP A 81 -12.90 1.33 17.43
CA TRP A 81 -13.15 1.30 15.99
C TRP A 81 -12.81 2.61 15.29
N ARG A 82 -12.92 3.76 15.99
CA ARG A 82 -12.58 5.07 15.45
C ARG A 82 -11.07 5.18 15.18
N ARG A 83 -10.24 4.68 16.07
CA ARG A 83 -8.78 4.63 15.89
C ARG A 83 -8.39 3.76 14.70
N ILE A 84 -8.98 2.56 14.60
CA ILE A 84 -8.77 1.67 13.45
C ILE A 84 -9.18 2.34 12.15
N LEU A 85 -10.35 3.02 12.12
CA LEU A 85 -10.81 3.73 10.92
C LEU A 85 -9.87 4.89 10.54
N LEU A 86 -9.39 5.67 11.49
CA LEU A 86 -8.44 6.76 11.25
C LEU A 86 -7.08 6.24 10.76
N ALA A 87 -6.58 5.13 11.34
CA ALA A 87 -5.37 4.46 10.85
C ALA A 87 -5.54 3.99 9.38
N GLY A 88 -6.75 3.55 9.01
CA GLY A 88 -7.13 3.26 7.63
C GLY A 88 -7.16 4.46 6.69
N CYS A 89 -6.97 5.68 7.21
CA CYS A 89 -6.88 6.93 6.47
C CYS A 89 -5.50 7.61 6.67
N ALA A 90 -4.49 6.88 7.14
CA ALA A 90 -3.19 7.46 7.49
C ALA A 90 -2.54 8.21 6.32
N TYR A 91 -2.72 7.76 5.08
CA TYR A 91 -2.28 8.47 3.88
C TYR A 91 -2.88 9.88 3.79
N ASP A 92 -4.19 10.00 3.94
CA ASP A 92 -4.91 11.26 3.81
C ASP A 92 -4.59 12.24 4.95
N LEU A 93 -4.14 11.71 6.10
CA LEU A 93 -3.86 12.51 7.31
C LEU A 93 -2.37 12.85 7.48
N ALA A 94 -1.45 11.99 7.00
CA ALA A 94 -0.02 12.08 7.29
C ALA A 94 0.87 11.93 6.04
N MET A 95 0.42 12.37 4.86
CA MET A 95 1.08 12.18 3.56
C MET A 95 2.52 12.73 3.50
N LYS A 96 2.89 13.68 4.36
CA LYS A 96 4.23 14.30 4.41
C LYS A 96 5.40 13.34 4.66
N PHE A 97 5.11 12.15 5.18
CA PHE A 97 6.10 11.19 5.65
C PHE A 97 6.13 9.92 4.79
N MET A 98 5.59 9.99 3.58
CA MET A 98 5.52 8.85 2.67
C MET A 98 6.32 9.11 1.40
N ALA A 99 7.12 8.13 1.02
CA ALA A 99 7.67 7.99 -0.31
C ALA A 99 7.44 6.55 -0.79
N CYS A 100 7.71 6.29 -2.04
CA CYS A 100 7.59 4.93 -2.58
C CYS A 100 8.39 4.81 -3.87
N SER A 101 8.78 3.58 -4.19
CA SER A 101 9.30 3.22 -5.50
C SER A 101 8.58 1.96 -5.97
N THR A 102 7.94 2.01 -7.12
CA THR A 102 7.11 0.92 -7.65
C THR A 102 7.50 0.63 -9.09
N MET A 103 7.49 -0.64 -9.47
CA MET A 103 7.65 -1.09 -10.85
C MET A 103 6.57 -2.11 -11.20
N ALA A 104 5.98 -1.95 -12.39
CA ALA A 104 5.05 -2.90 -12.99
C ALA A 104 5.67 -3.40 -14.29
N LEU A 105 6.00 -4.69 -14.33
CA LEU A 105 6.79 -5.32 -15.39
C LEU A 105 5.98 -6.42 -16.06
N GLY A 106 6.13 -6.58 -17.38
CA GLY A 106 5.68 -7.77 -18.09
C GLY A 106 6.69 -8.90 -17.91
N THR A 107 6.22 -10.12 -17.72
CA THR A 107 7.06 -11.33 -17.66
C THR A 107 6.42 -12.47 -18.46
N PRO A 108 7.16 -13.53 -18.81
CA PRO A 108 6.57 -14.70 -19.46
C PRO A 108 5.39 -15.31 -18.68
N ASP A 109 5.42 -15.18 -17.35
CA ASP A 109 4.40 -15.71 -16.44
C ASP A 109 3.26 -14.73 -16.14
N GLY A 110 3.17 -13.61 -16.87
CA GLY A 110 2.23 -12.53 -16.64
C GLY A 110 2.86 -11.36 -15.86
N PRO A 111 2.12 -10.26 -15.66
CA PRO A 111 2.69 -9.07 -15.07
C PRO A 111 2.99 -9.25 -13.58
N VAL A 112 4.03 -8.55 -13.13
CA VAL A 112 4.42 -8.44 -11.72
C VAL A 112 4.42 -6.99 -11.28
N LEU A 113 3.94 -6.74 -10.07
CA LEU A 113 4.09 -5.47 -9.37
C LEU A 113 5.05 -5.66 -8.20
N ALA A 114 6.13 -4.88 -8.18
CA ALA A 114 7.08 -4.88 -7.08
C ALA A 114 7.32 -3.46 -6.57
N ARG A 115 7.44 -3.27 -5.22
CA ARG A 115 7.57 -1.93 -4.67
C ARG A 115 8.30 -1.87 -3.33
N ASN A 116 8.88 -0.70 -3.05
CA ASN A 116 9.21 -0.22 -1.71
C ASN A 116 8.08 0.66 -1.18
N MET A 117 7.68 0.43 0.06
CA MET A 117 6.88 1.38 0.83
C MET A 117 7.81 2.08 1.83
N ASP A 118 7.97 3.37 1.64
CA ASP A 118 8.78 4.24 2.47
C ASP A 118 7.83 5.08 3.33
N PHE A 119 7.71 4.76 4.61
CA PHE A 119 6.74 5.40 5.49
C PHE A 119 7.26 5.48 6.92
N TRP A 120 7.12 6.64 7.52
CA TRP A 120 7.45 6.87 8.94
C TRP A 120 6.22 6.62 9.83
N PRO A 121 6.35 6.00 11.02
CA PRO A 121 7.58 5.49 11.64
C PRO A 121 8.02 4.14 11.05
N GLU A 122 9.15 4.15 10.35
CA GLU A 122 9.58 3.02 9.51
C GLU A 122 9.85 1.74 10.29
N ARG A 123 10.45 1.84 11.49
CA ARG A 123 10.76 0.66 12.31
C ARG A 123 9.48 -0.04 12.76
N GLU A 124 8.58 0.70 13.39
CA GLU A 124 7.32 0.17 13.93
C GLU A 124 6.47 -0.42 12.80
N LEU A 125 6.36 0.27 11.66
CA LEU A 125 5.65 -0.26 10.50
C LEU A 125 6.30 -1.51 9.93
N ALA A 126 7.64 -1.57 9.88
CA ALA A 126 8.38 -2.72 9.37
C ALA A 126 8.16 -3.97 10.23
N ILE A 127 8.42 -3.88 11.54
CA ILE A 127 8.33 -5.04 12.45
C ILE A 127 6.90 -5.53 12.69
N HIS A 128 5.89 -4.70 12.40
CA HIS A 128 4.47 -5.08 12.46
C HIS A 128 3.90 -5.43 11.07
N SER A 129 4.74 -5.45 10.04
CA SER A 129 4.29 -5.82 8.69
C SER A 129 3.64 -7.20 8.68
N CYS A 130 2.48 -7.30 8.08
CA CYS A 130 1.79 -8.57 7.85
C CYS A 130 0.91 -8.53 6.60
N THR A 131 0.67 -9.70 6.03
CA THR A 131 -0.35 -9.89 5.00
C THR A 131 -1.67 -10.21 5.68
N LEU A 132 -2.67 -9.33 5.58
CA LEU A 132 -4.04 -9.60 5.99
C LEU A 132 -4.73 -10.36 4.84
N ARG A 133 -4.87 -11.66 4.99
CA ARG A 133 -5.49 -12.53 3.99
C ARG A 133 -6.98 -12.67 4.27
N HIS A 134 -7.79 -11.97 3.50
CA HIS A 134 -9.25 -12.03 3.61
C HIS A 134 -9.81 -13.25 2.87
N SER A 135 -10.79 -13.89 3.47
CA SER A 135 -11.55 -15.00 2.89
C SER A 135 -13.04 -14.87 3.13
N ASP A 136 -13.86 -15.48 2.28
CA ASP A 136 -15.30 -15.61 2.42
C ASP A 136 -15.72 -17.04 2.06
N THR A 137 -17.04 -17.28 1.90
CA THR A 137 -17.60 -18.58 1.54
C THR A 137 -17.09 -19.15 0.19
N GLN A 138 -16.52 -18.30 -0.66
CA GLN A 138 -15.90 -18.70 -1.93
C GLN A 138 -14.36 -18.93 -1.80
N GLY A 139 -13.82 -18.88 -0.59
CA GLY A 139 -12.40 -19.02 -0.31
C GLY A 139 -11.65 -17.69 -0.27
N TRP A 140 -10.38 -17.69 -0.74
CA TRP A 140 -9.56 -16.48 -0.75
C TRP A 140 -10.24 -15.33 -1.51
N LYS A 141 -10.30 -14.16 -0.88
CA LYS A 141 -10.92 -12.94 -1.41
C LYS A 141 -9.90 -11.89 -1.83
N SER A 142 -8.97 -11.58 -0.93
CA SER A 142 -7.95 -10.56 -1.17
C SER A 142 -6.80 -10.69 -0.18
N ASP A 143 -5.63 -10.19 -0.57
CA ASP A 143 -4.51 -9.95 0.33
C ASP A 143 -4.30 -8.44 0.46
N ILE A 144 -4.27 -7.93 1.69
CA ILE A 144 -3.92 -6.56 2.03
C ILE A 144 -2.55 -6.61 2.73
N LEU A 145 -1.56 -5.96 2.14
CA LEU A 145 -0.21 -5.92 2.65
C LEU A 145 -0.05 -4.65 3.49
N GLY A 146 0.07 -4.81 4.78
CA GLY A 146 0.06 -3.69 5.72
C GLY A 146 0.47 -4.11 7.13
N TRP A 147 -0.35 -3.86 8.10
CA TRP A 147 -0.14 -4.14 9.53
C TRP A 147 -1.47 -4.47 10.23
N PRO A 148 -1.44 -4.99 11.46
CA PRO A 148 -2.66 -5.28 12.20
C PRO A 148 -3.62 -4.08 12.25
N GLY A 149 -4.90 -4.31 11.92
CA GLY A 149 -5.89 -3.25 11.87
C GLY A 149 -5.95 -2.45 10.57
N SER A 150 -5.14 -2.78 9.55
CA SER A 150 -5.21 -2.13 8.24
C SER A 150 -6.53 -2.44 7.52
N ILE A 151 -7.51 -1.56 7.64
CA ILE A 151 -8.76 -1.62 6.86
C ILE A 151 -8.65 -0.88 5.53
N GLY A 152 -7.77 0.12 5.44
CA GLY A 152 -7.40 0.79 4.20
C GLY A 152 -6.30 0.03 3.46
N VAL A 153 -6.12 0.32 2.18
CA VAL A 153 -5.14 -0.34 1.31
C VAL A 153 -4.11 0.65 0.81
N VAL A 154 -2.84 0.33 1.04
CA VAL A 154 -1.68 0.94 0.36
C VAL A 154 -1.14 -0.01 -0.71
N THR A 155 -1.21 -1.31 -0.44
CA THR A 155 -0.78 -2.38 -1.34
C THR A 155 -1.73 -3.56 -1.15
N GLY A 156 -2.23 -4.15 -2.23
CA GLY A 156 -3.12 -5.31 -2.11
C GLY A 156 -3.44 -5.97 -3.44
N MET A 157 -3.99 -7.17 -3.35
CA MET A 157 -4.38 -7.99 -4.49
C MET A 157 -5.78 -8.54 -4.30
N SER A 158 -6.60 -8.48 -5.36
CA SER A 158 -7.97 -8.99 -5.41
C SER A 158 -8.04 -10.37 -6.06
N ARG A 159 -9.00 -11.21 -5.61
CA ARG A 159 -9.35 -12.47 -6.31
C ARG A 159 -9.77 -12.24 -7.77
N ASN A 160 -10.21 -11.04 -8.09
CA ASN A 160 -10.67 -10.64 -9.41
C ASN A 160 -9.51 -10.33 -10.39
N GLY A 161 -8.31 -10.82 -10.08
CA GLY A 161 -7.17 -10.87 -11.00
C GLY A 161 -6.44 -9.56 -11.17
N PHE A 162 -6.40 -8.70 -10.15
CA PHE A 162 -5.57 -7.49 -10.20
C PHE A 162 -4.92 -7.16 -8.86
N ALA A 163 -3.80 -6.45 -8.92
CA ALA A 163 -3.10 -5.91 -7.77
C ALA A 163 -2.91 -4.40 -7.90
N ILE A 164 -2.85 -3.72 -6.78
CA ILE A 164 -2.70 -2.26 -6.69
C ILE A 164 -1.61 -1.86 -5.71
N ALA A 165 -0.94 -0.74 -6.01
CA ALA A 165 -0.01 -0.06 -5.11
C ALA A 165 -0.22 1.45 -5.17
N LEU A 166 -0.23 2.08 -4.01
CA LEU A 166 -0.37 3.53 -3.82
C LEU A 166 1.01 4.16 -3.67
N ASN A 167 1.33 5.15 -4.50
CA ASN A 167 2.48 6.04 -4.29
C ASN A 167 2.00 7.45 -3.95
N ALA A 168 2.63 8.08 -2.98
CA ALA A 168 2.35 9.46 -2.60
C ALA A 168 2.84 10.43 -3.69
N VAL A 169 2.04 11.46 -3.94
CA VAL A 169 2.39 12.63 -4.73
C VAL A 169 1.58 13.81 -4.22
N MET A 170 2.07 15.03 -4.38
CA MET A 170 1.35 16.23 -3.99
C MET A 170 1.32 17.24 -5.13
N SER A 171 0.19 17.93 -5.26
CA SER A 171 0.00 19.11 -6.11
C SER A 171 -0.33 20.34 -5.25
N ASP A 172 -0.57 21.44 -5.88
CA ASP A 172 -1.08 22.67 -5.26
C ASP A 172 -2.62 22.70 -5.12
N GLU A 173 -3.30 21.65 -5.59
CA GLU A 173 -4.76 21.55 -5.47
C GLU A 173 -5.18 21.37 -4.00
N ARG A 174 -6.24 22.10 -3.63
CA ARG A 174 -6.81 21.99 -2.28
C ARG A 174 -7.63 20.69 -2.15
N PRO A 175 -7.43 19.92 -1.07
CA PRO A 175 -8.26 18.75 -0.78
C PRO A 175 -9.74 19.12 -0.72
N PRO A 176 -10.64 18.40 -1.41
CA PRO A 176 -12.07 18.63 -1.33
C PRO A 176 -12.62 18.09 0.00
N VAL A 177 -13.51 18.84 0.63
CA VAL A 177 -14.13 18.45 1.90
C VAL A 177 -14.95 17.16 1.78
N ASP A 178 -15.49 16.88 0.58
CA ASP A 178 -16.36 15.73 0.26
C ASP A 178 -15.65 14.59 -0.47
N GLY A 179 -14.31 14.63 -0.62
CA GLY A 179 -13.54 13.56 -1.23
C GLY A 179 -13.59 12.25 -0.43
N TYR A 180 -13.46 11.13 -1.12
CA TYR A 180 -13.34 9.82 -0.47
C TYR A 180 -11.90 9.60 -0.02
N PRO A 181 -11.63 9.11 1.22
CA PRO A 181 -10.26 8.81 1.66
C PRO A 181 -9.58 7.79 0.76
N VAL A 182 -8.34 8.07 0.34
CA VAL A 182 -7.66 7.29 -0.71
C VAL A 182 -7.49 5.83 -0.33
N MET A 183 -6.95 5.55 0.87
CA MET A 183 -6.72 4.16 1.29
C MET A 183 -8.01 3.35 1.41
N LEU A 184 -9.09 3.96 1.89
CA LEU A 184 -10.40 3.31 1.99
C LEU A 184 -11.04 3.12 0.60
N PHE A 185 -10.77 4.02 -0.33
CA PHE A 185 -11.20 3.85 -1.71
C PHE A 185 -10.46 2.69 -2.40
N LEU A 186 -9.14 2.57 -2.20
CA LEU A 186 -8.39 1.44 -2.73
C LEU A 186 -8.87 0.10 -2.14
N ARG A 187 -9.24 0.07 -0.86
CA ARG A 187 -9.89 -1.09 -0.27
C ARG A 187 -11.23 -1.40 -0.97
N LYS A 188 -12.03 -0.38 -1.23
CA LYS A 188 -13.28 -0.55 -1.98
C LYS A 188 -13.03 -1.09 -3.39
N LEU A 189 -11.96 -0.65 -4.08
CA LEU A 189 -11.59 -1.22 -5.39
C LEU A 189 -11.26 -2.71 -5.28
N ILE A 190 -10.41 -3.11 -4.34
CA ILE A 190 -10.02 -4.51 -4.09
C ILE A 190 -11.24 -5.40 -3.83
N ASP A 191 -12.23 -4.86 -3.09
CA ASP A 191 -13.43 -5.61 -2.71
C ASP A 191 -14.48 -5.70 -3.82
N ASP A 192 -14.65 -4.65 -4.63
CA ASP A 192 -15.86 -4.45 -5.47
C ASP A 192 -15.59 -4.43 -6.97
N ALA A 193 -14.36 -4.16 -7.45
CA ALA A 193 -14.09 -4.16 -8.89
C ALA A 193 -14.03 -5.60 -9.41
N MET A 194 -14.69 -5.83 -10.54
CA MET A 194 -14.87 -7.16 -11.12
C MET A 194 -13.64 -7.64 -11.89
N ASP A 195 -12.80 -6.71 -12.34
CA ASP A 195 -11.59 -6.96 -13.09
C ASP A 195 -10.63 -5.76 -13.06
N PHE A 196 -9.51 -5.89 -13.77
CA PHE A 196 -8.49 -4.85 -13.89
C PHE A 196 -9.02 -3.57 -14.57
N ASP A 197 -9.79 -3.70 -15.66
CA ASP A 197 -10.22 -2.53 -16.43
C ASP A 197 -11.27 -1.72 -15.67
N GLU A 198 -12.20 -2.39 -15.02
CA GLU A 198 -13.16 -1.71 -14.13
C GLU A 198 -12.45 -1.04 -12.94
N ALA A 199 -11.40 -1.67 -12.37
CA ALA A 199 -10.62 -1.07 -11.29
C ALA A 199 -9.95 0.23 -11.76
N VAL A 200 -9.35 0.25 -12.97
CA VAL A 200 -8.76 1.45 -13.58
C VAL A 200 -9.82 2.52 -13.83
N GLU A 201 -10.97 2.15 -14.41
CA GLU A 201 -12.07 3.09 -14.68
C GLU A 201 -12.58 3.75 -13.41
N ARG A 202 -12.84 2.96 -12.36
CA ARG A 202 -13.29 3.47 -11.06
C ARG A 202 -12.23 4.36 -10.40
N ALA A 203 -10.94 4.02 -10.54
CA ALA A 203 -9.83 4.85 -10.05
C ALA A 203 -9.79 6.22 -10.75
N CYS A 204 -10.19 6.33 -12.00
CA CYS A 204 -10.30 7.58 -12.74
C CYS A 204 -11.50 8.44 -12.28
N ARG A 205 -12.63 7.82 -11.94
CA ARG A 205 -13.90 8.54 -11.72
C ARG A 205 -14.14 8.96 -10.26
N GLN A 206 -13.61 8.23 -9.29
CA GLN A 206 -13.88 8.54 -7.88
C GLN A 206 -13.29 9.90 -7.49
N ARG A 207 -14.09 10.74 -6.85
CA ARG A 207 -13.60 11.96 -6.20
C ARG A 207 -12.85 11.59 -4.93
N LEU A 208 -11.55 11.88 -4.90
CA LEU A 208 -10.65 11.53 -3.81
C LEU A 208 -10.34 12.75 -2.93
N MET A 209 -9.96 12.50 -1.67
CA MET A 209 -9.53 13.54 -0.75
C MET A 209 -8.16 14.11 -1.11
N MET A 210 -7.25 13.27 -1.61
CA MET A 210 -5.84 13.62 -1.80
C MET A 210 -5.35 13.21 -3.18
N ASP A 211 -4.26 13.83 -3.60
CA ASP A 211 -3.46 13.41 -4.74
C ASP A 211 -2.93 12.00 -4.55
N CYS A 212 -2.78 11.23 -5.62
CA CYS A 212 -2.16 9.91 -5.54
C CYS A 212 -1.74 9.39 -6.91
N LEU A 213 -0.79 8.45 -6.90
CA LEU A 213 -0.43 7.64 -8.05
C LEU A 213 -0.81 6.20 -7.71
N ILE A 214 -1.68 5.59 -8.51
CA ILE A 214 -2.17 4.23 -8.28
C ILE A 214 -1.61 3.35 -9.38
N THR A 215 -0.63 2.50 -9.05
CA THR A 215 -0.10 1.50 -9.96
C THR A 215 -0.95 0.25 -9.89
N MET A 216 -1.36 -0.27 -11.04
CA MET A 216 -2.20 -1.45 -11.15
C MET A 216 -1.60 -2.44 -12.14
N VAL A 217 -1.70 -3.72 -11.84
CA VAL A 217 -1.41 -4.83 -12.75
C VAL A 217 -2.54 -5.84 -12.74
N GLY A 218 -2.87 -6.40 -13.91
CA GLY A 218 -3.86 -7.47 -14.06
C GLY A 218 -3.20 -8.85 -14.22
N THR A 219 -3.83 -9.74 -14.99
CA THR A 219 -3.30 -11.08 -15.27
C THR A 219 -2.55 -11.17 -16.60
N GLU A 220 -2.75 -10.20 -17.50
CA GLU A 220 -2.11 -10.16 -18.82
C GLU A 220 -1.10 -9.02 -18.89
N ASN A 221 -0.02 -9.18 -19.69
CA ASN A 221 1.09 -8.23 -19.74
C ASN A 221 0.71 -6.82 -20.23
N ASP A 222 -0.33 -6.67 -21.01
CA ASP A 222 -0.89 -5.38 -21.42
C ASP A 222 -1.75 -4.73 -20.31
N GLN A 223 -2.16 -5.51 -19.31
CA GLN A 223 -2.89 -5.03 -18.15
C GLN A 223 -1.94 -4.44 -17.09
N ARG A 224 -1.26 -3.37 -17.47
CA ARG A 224 -0.42 -2.55 -16.58
C ARG A 224 -0.80 -1.08 -16.73
N ALA A 225 -1.08 -0.40 -15.64
CA ALA A 225 -1.46 1.01 -15.68
C ALA A 225 -0.98 1.77 -14.44
N VAL A 226 -0.75 3.06 -14.63
CA VAL A 226 -0.59 4.03 -13.54
C VAL A 226 -1.66 5.09 -13.70
N VAL A 227 -2.57 5.17 -12.75
CA VAL A 227 -3.57 6.23 -12.68
C VAL A 227 -2.99 7.36 -11.84
N GLU A 228 -2.64 8.45 -12.48
CA GLU A 228 -2.13 9.66 -11.84
C GLU A 228 -3.33 10.57 -11.51
N ARG A 229 -3.46 10.97 -10.24
CA ARG A 229 -4.64 11.67 -9.74
C ARG A 229 -4.29 12.91 -8.95
N THR A 230 -5.00 14.02 -9.27
CA THR A 230 -5.34 15.05 -8.29
C THR A 230 -6.79 14.87 -7.85
N PRO A 231 -7.30 15.60 -6.86
CA PRO A 231 -8.72 15.58 -6.52
C PRO A 231 -9.67 15.88 -7.70
N LYS A 232 -9.21 16.63 -8.71
CA LYS A 232 -10.03 17.09 -9.83
C LYS A 232 -9.69 16.47 -11.17
N LYS A 233 -8.44 16.03 -11.37
CA LYS A 233 -7.93 15.56 -12.66
C LYS A 233 -7.40 14.15 -12.57
N HIS A 234 -7.30 13.50 -13.70
CA HIS A 234 -6.60 12.20 -13.82
C HIS A 234 -5.93 12.07 -15.18
N SER A 235 -4.91 11.23 -15.21
CA SER A 235 -4.32 10.70 -16.43
C SER A 235 -3.98 9.23 -16.23
N VAL A 236 -4.05 8.44 -17.29
CA VAL A 236 -3.72 7.02 -17.25
C VAL A 236 -2.49 6.77 -18.11
N ARG A 237 -1.42 6.32 -17.50
CA ARG A 237 -0.20 5.92 -18.18
C ARG A 237 -0.19 4.41 -18.33
N ARG A 238 -0.05 3.93 -19.56
CA ARG A 238 0.10 2.50 -19.90
C ARG A 238 1.48 2.26 -20.53
N PRO A 239 2.02 1.03 -20.48
CA PRO A 239 3.31 0.72 -21.10
C PRO A 239 3.20 0.83 -22.64
N ARG A 240 4.33 1.08 -23.29
CA ARG A 240 4.48 0.90 -24.74
C ARG A 240 5.09 -0.49 -24.96
N GLY A 241 4.27 -1.45 -25.43
CA GLY A 241 4.72 -2.84 -25.54
C GLY A 241 5.19 -3.40 -24.19
N ASP A 242 6.41 -3.91 -24.14
CA ASP A 242 6.99 -4.51 -22.95
C ASP A 242 7.70 -3.52 -22.02
N ASP A 243 7.69 -2.21 -22.31
CA ASP A 243 8.33 -1.21 -21.47
C ASP A 243 7.88 -1.32 -20.01
N PRO A 244 8.79 -1.17 -19.04
CA PRO A 244 8.43 -1.14 -17.64
C PRO A 244 7.67 0.13 -17.29
N LEU A 245 6.69 0.04 -16.40
CA LEU A 245 6.13 1.20 -15.72
C LEU A 245 6.82 1.40 -14.38
N VAL A 246 7.63 2.43 -14.28
CA VAL A 246 8.26 2.86 -13.02
C VAL A 246 7.49 4.04 -12.45
N VAL A 247 7.31 4.04 -11.13
CA VAL A 247 6.57 5.06 -10.37
C VAL A 247 7.33 5.39 -9.10
N THR A 248 7.54 6.66 -8.85
CA THR A 248 8.03 7.17 -7.56
C THR A 248 7.03 8.17 -6.99
N ASN A 249 7.39 9.42 -6.75
CA ASN A 249 6.53 10.41 -6.12
C ASN A 249 6.34 11.68 -6.98
N GLY A 250 6.17 11.50 -8.28
CA GLY A 250 5.98 12.60 -9.21
C GLY A 250 5.06 12.25 -10.38
N TYR A 251 4.29 13.21 -10.84
CA TYR A 251 3.48 13.10 -12.04
C TYR A 251 4.37 12.99 -13.28
N ARG A 252 3.95 12.20 -14.26
CA ARG A 252 4.66 11.97 -15.53
C ARG A 252 3.79 12.17 -16.76
N SER A 253 2.49 11.92 -16.64
CA SER A 253 1.51 12.08 -17.75
C SER A 253 0.42 13.10 -17.43
N LEU A 254 0.13 13.34 -16.15
CA LEU A 254 -0.80 14.38 -15.76
C LEU A 254 -0.10 15.75 -15.84
N GLU A 255 -0.69 16.69 -16.55
CA GLU A 255 -0.21 18.09 -16.61
C GLU A 255 -0.45 18.80 -15.26
N CYS A 256 0.41 18.50 -14.31
CA CYS A 256 0.39 19.04 -12.96
C CYS A 256 1.81 19.05 -12.39
N GLN A 257 2.16 20.12 -11.70
CA GLN A 257 3.44 20.22 -11.02
C GLN A 257 3.42 19.39 -9.75
N SER A 258 4.42 18.48 -9.62
CA SER A 258 4.66 17.78 -8.36
C SER A 258 5.31 18.69 -7.34
N LEU A 259 4.77 18.72 -6.13
CA LEU A 259 5.36 19.44 -4.99
C LEU A 259 6.13 18.44 -4.12
N TYR A 260 7.40 18.75 -3.83
CA TYR A 260 8.24 17.96 -2.94
C TYR A 260 8.47 18.72 -1.64
N ARG A 261 8.02 18.17 -0.52
CA ARG A 261 8.04 18.83 0.79
C ARG A 261 9.01 18.19 1.79
N SER A 262 9.61 17.06 1.44
CA SER A 262 10.59 16.36 2.25
C SER A 262 11.83 16.01 1.44
N GLU A 263 12.97 15.84 2.14
CA GLU A 263 14.22 15.40 1.50
C GLU A 263 14.05 14.06 0.76
N ILE A 264 13.22 13.17 1.29
CA ILE A 264 12.97 11.85 0.69
C ILE A 264 12.14 11.99 -0.59
N GLU A 265 11.15 12.87 -0.61
CA GLU A 265 10.37 13.17 -1.83
C GLU A 265 11.27 13.79 -2.91
N MET A 266 12.24 14.64 -2.54
CA MET A 266 13.20 15.23 -3.48
C MET A 266 14.08 14.18 -4.16
N THR A 267 14.25 12.98 -3.59
CA THR A 267 14.96 11.86 -4.24
C THR A 267 14.15 11.15 -5.32
N ALA A 268 12.88 11.51 -5.52
CA ALA A 268 11.94 10.79 -6.40
C ALA A 268 12.47 10.63 -7.84
N CYS A 269 13.03 11.69 -8.43
CA CYS A 269 13.59 11.64 -9.78
C CYS A 269 14.80 10.71 -9.85
N GLY A 270 15.72 10.82 -8.90
CA GLY A 270 16.92 9.96 -8.84
C GLY A 270 16.60 8.48 -8.69
N ARG A 271 15.61 8.13 -7.82
CA ARG A 271 15.14 6.76 -7.65
C ARG A 271 14.45 6.23 -8.91
N TYR A 272 13.67 7.07 -9.59
CA TYR A 272 13.06 6.74 -10.87
C TYR A 272 14.12 6.41 -11.94
N ASP A 273 15.08 7.31 -12.14
CA ASP A 273 16.12 7.15 -13.15
C ASP A 273 17.03 5.94 -12.86
N ARG A 274 17.30 5.69 -11.57
CA ARG A 274 18.05 4.52 -11.13
C ARG A 274 17.32 3.21 -11.46
N LEU A 275 16.02 3.11 -11.16
CA LEU A 275 15.21 1.94 -11.51
C LEU A 275 15.16 1.71 -13.02
N ILE A 276 14.92 2.74 -13.82
CA ILE A 276 14.95 2.64 -15.29
C ILE A 276 16.31 2.13 -15.78
N LYS A 277 17.42 2.64 -15.22
CA LYS A 277 18.76 2.19 -15.59
C LYS A 277 18.98 0.72 -15.25
N LEU A 278 18.60 0.28 -14.05
CA LEU A 278 18.74 -1.11 -13.61
C LEU A 278 17.93 -2.06 -14.50
N LEU A 279 16.69 -1.72 -14.79
CA LEU A 279 15.78 -2.53 -15.62
C LEU A 279 16.30 -2.66 -17.08
N ARG A 280 16.87 -1.59 -17.64
CA ARG A 280 17.49 -1.64 -18.98
C ARG A 280 18.78 -2.45 -19.07
N GLN A 281 19.48 -2.59 -17.95
CA GLN A 281 20.73 -3.35 -17.88
C GLN A 281 20.50 -4.85 -17.59
N SER A 282 19.27 -5.22 -17.20
CA SER A 282 18.93 -6.61 -16.94
C SER A 282 18.59 -7.33 -18.24
N PRO A 283 19.12 -8.55 -18.47
CA PRO A 283 18.74 -9.37 -19.61
C PRO A 283 17.23 -9.63 -19.62
N ASN A 284 16.57 -9.48 -20.74
CA ASN A 284 15.14 -9.73 -20.91
C ASN A 284 14.72 -11.18 -20.62
N ASP A 285 15.68 -12.12 -20.61
CA ASP A 285 15.45 -13.57 -20.47
C ASP A 285 15.55 -14.10 -19.03
N VAL A 286 15.97 -13.28 -18.09
CA VAL A 286 15.95 -13.69 -16.68
C VAL A 286 14.52 -13.54 -16.20
N GLY A 287 13.81 -14.67 -16.12
CA GLY A 287 12.52 -14.71 -15.43
C GLY A 287 12.67 -13.95 -14.12
N LEU A 288 11.92 -12.85 -13.94
CA LEU A 288 12.09 -11.94 -12.82
C LEU A 288 11.64 -12.63 -11.52
N GLN A 289 12.52 -13.50 -11.00
CA GLN A 289 12.34 -14.13 -9.69
C GLN A 289 12.34 -13.09 -8.58
N ASP A 290 11.83 -13.44 -7.43
CA ASP A 290 11.69 -12.51 -6.30
C ASP A 290 13.03 -11.90 -5.88
N GLU A 291 14.11 -12.67 -5.93
CA GLU A 291 15.46 -12.21 -5.61
C GLU A 291 15.96 -11.11 -6.56
N ALA A 292 15.66 -11.22 -7.85
CA ALA A 292 16.03 -10.19 -8.83
C ALA A 292 15.22 -8.90 -8.60
N LEU A 293 13.92 -9.02 -8.29
CA LEU A 293 13.08 -7.87 -7.97
C LEU A 293 13.53 -7.19 -6.66
N LEU A 294 13.87 -7.97 -5.65
CA LEU A 294 14.42 -7.46 -4.38
C LEU A 294 15.77 -6.79 -4.59
N TYR A 295 16.62 -7.32 -5.48
CA TYR A 295 17.88 -6.67 -5.85
C TYR A 295 17.67 -5.25 -6.38
N PHE A 296 16.68 -5.03 -7.26
CA PHE A 296 16.34 -3.68 -7.74
C PHE A 296 15.80 -2.78 -6.63
N LEU A 297 14.93 -3.31 -5.79
CA LEU A 297 14.33 -2.56 -4.69
C LEU A 297 15.31 -2.20 -3.57
N THR A 298 16.33 -3.01 -3.37
CA THR A 298 17.36 -2.80 -2.34
C THR A 298 18.64 -2.12 -2.87
N ASP A 299 18.68 -1.75 -4.17
CA ASP A 299 19.77 -0.96 -4.72
C ASP A 299 19.94 0.36 -3.93
N PRO A 300 21.16 0.76 -3.55
CA PRO A 300 21.40 1.98 -2.77
C PRO A 300 20.84 3.27 -3.37
N GLY A 301 20.64 3.31 -4.69
CA GLY A 301 20.04 4.46 -5.38
C GLY A 301 18.50 4.41 -5.42
N VAL A 302 17.88 3.35 -4.89
CA VAL A 302 16.43 3.14 -4.84
C VAL A 302 15.91 3.02 -3.41
N LEU A 303 16.66 2.33 -2.55
CA LEU A 303 16.30 2.08 -1.14
C LEU A 303 16.34 3.39 -0.34
N ALA A 304 15.23 3.78 0.24
CA ALA A 304 15.19 4.92 1.16
C ALA A 304 15.53 4.48 2.60
N ARG A 305 16.04 5.43 3.41
CA ARG A 305 16.32 5.18 4.84
C ARG A 305 15.07 4.69 5.58
N ILE A 306 13.90 5.21 5.22
CA ILE A 306 12.60 4.89 5.83
C ILE A 306 11.84 3.79 5.07
N THR A 307 12.49 2.98 4.24
CA THR A 307 11.82 1.84 3.59
C THR A 307 11.41 0.83 4.65
N ALA A 308 10.11 0.71 4.87
CA ALA A 308 9.51 -0.21 5.85
C ALA A 308 9.17 -1.58 5.24
N GLN A 309 8.77 -1.62 3.97
CA GLN A 309 8.31 -2.85 3.31
C GLN A 309 8.84 -2.97 1.89
N HIS A 310 9.12 -4.23 1.49
CA HIS A 310 9.29 -4.64 0.10
C HIS A 310 8.14 -5.59 -0.25
N THR A 311 7.47 -5.37 -1.38
CA THR A 311 6.33 -6.23 -1.77
C THR A 311 6.47 -6.68 -3.21
N ILE A 312 6.02 -7.92 -3.48
CA ILE A 312 5.96 -8.51 -4.82
C ILE A 312 4.59 -9.16 -4.97
N MET A 313 3.87 -8.81 -6.04
CA MET A 313 2.54 -9.35 -6.32
C MET A 313 2.44 -9.81 -7.76
N ARG A 314 1.90 -11.03 -7.96
CA ARG A 314 1.68 -11.67 -9.27
C ARG A 314 0.22 -12.11 -9.36
N PRO A 315 -0.69 -11.30 -9.93
CA PRO A 315 -2.12 -11.61 -9.97
C PRO A 315 -2.46 -12.88 -10.74
N ARG A 316 -1.76 -13.18 -11.85
CA ARG A 316 -1.96 -14.42 -12.62
C ARG A 316 -1.71 -15.67 -11.79
N GLN A 317 -0.66 -15.67 -10.96
CA GLN A 317 -0.31 -16.77 -10.05
C GLN A 317 -1.04 -16.69 -8.71
N ARG A 318 -1.76 -15.60 -8.43
CA ARG A 318 -2.39 -15.31 -7.14
C ARG A 318 -1.41 -15.37 -5.98
N THR A 319 -0.18 -14.84 -6.18
CA THR A 319 0.87 -14.83 -5.17
C THR A 319 1.17 -13.42 -4.71
N THR A 320 1.31 -13.27 -3.39
CA THR A 320 1.78 -12.06 -2.72
C THR A 320 2.95 -12.41 -1.83
N ARG A 321 3.98 -11.57 -1.82
CA ARG A 321 5.11 -11.64 -0.91
C ARG A 321 5.31 -10.28 -0.27
N LEU A 322 5.44 -10.27 1.03
CA LEU A 322 5.70 -9.09 1.84
C LEU A 322 6.95 -9.34 2.66
N TYR A 323 7.92 -8.44 2.52
CA TYR A 323 9.17 -8.48 3.27
C TYR A 323 9.40 -7.16 4.00
N PHE A 324 10.13 -7.21 5.10
CA PHE A 324 10.62 -6.02 5.78
C PHE A 324 12.13 -6.11 6.04
N PRO A 325 12.84 -4.96 6.10
CA PRO A 325 14.28 -4.95 6.32
C PRO A 325 14.67 -5.51 7.69
N ARG A 326 15.54 -6.54 7.70
CA ARG A 326 16.04 -7.22 8.92
C ARG A 326 16.66 -6.25 9.92
N ARG A 327 17.29 -5.17 9.45
CA ARG A 327 17.93 -4.16 10.31
C ARG A 327 17.02 -3.60 11.40
N PHE A 328 15.71 -3.58 11.20
CA PHE A 328 14.76 -3.02 12.17
C PHE A 328 14.54 -3.90 13.40
N LEU A 329 14.88 -5.19 13.35
CA LEU A 329 14.78 -6.07 14.52
C LEU A 329 15.82 -5.75 15.61
N SER A 330 16.99 -5.22 15.22
CA SER A 330 18.08 -4.87 16.13
C SER A 330 18.07 -3.41 16.57
N GLN A 331 17.22 -2.57 16.01
CA GLN A 331 17.11 -1.16 16.39
C GLN A 331 16.21 -1.01 17.63
N PRO A 332 16.51 -0.09 18.56
CA PRO A 332 15.60 0.23 19.65
C PRO A 332 14.32 0.85 19.11
N PRO A 333 13.21 0.82 19.87
CA PRO A 333 11.99 1.54 19.52
C PRO A 333 12.29 3.01 19.21
N GLN A 334 11.68 3.54 18.14
CA GLN A 334 11.83 4.97 17.77
C GLN A 334 11.15 5.88 18.79
N PHE A 335 10.29 5.27 19.64
CA PHE A 335 9.55 5.91 20.69
C PHE A 335 9.76 5.10 21.97
N GLY A 336 10.53 5.61 22.89
CA GLY A 336 10.80 5.12 24.24
C GLY A 336 10.25 6.09 25.28
#